data_36e1a96db2f1b54bc787bda19b16d154
#
_entry.id   36e1a96db2f1b54bc787bda19b16d154
#
_cell.length_a   1.000
_cell.length_b   1.000
_cell.length_c   1.000
_cell.angle_alpha   90.00
_cell.angle_beta   90.00
_cell.angle_gamma   90.00
#
_symmetry.space_group_name_H-M   'P 1'
#
loop_
_entity.id
_entity.type
_entity.pdbx_description
1 polymer ?
#
loop_
_entity_poly.entity_id
_entity_poly.type
_entity_poly.pdbx_seq_one_letter_code
_entity_poly.pdbx_strand_id
1 'polypeptide(L)'
;MCQHGKGFPSPYCYVNEYQEVTRMAVTAAMVKELREMTGAGMMDCKKALAETDGDMDKAVEFLREKGLAGAAKKAGRIAAEGIVDTLVSEDGKTAVVVEVNSETDFVAKNEKFQTYVKEVAKQALKSDAADMDAFMAEKWNDDPSLTVAEELSSQIAIIGENMKIRRFNKVSEPNGFVASYIHAGGKIGVLVDVETDVVNDAVHEMAKNVAMQIAALKPAFTNEAEVSQEYIEHEKEILRAQIENDPKEASKPDKVKEGMIQGRIKKELKEVCLLDQVYVKAEDGKQSVQAYVESVAKANGAKITIKKFVRFETGEGLEKKNEDFAAEVAKQMGA
;
A
#
# COMPACT_ATOMS: atom_id res chain seq x y z
N MET A 1 -74.42 42.54 -57.97
CA MET A 1 -75.03 43.19 -56.80
C MET A 1 -74.32 42.75 -55.58
N CYS A 2 -73.67 43.69 -54.82
CA CYS A 2 -73.40 43.70 -53.39
C CYS A 2 -72.66 42.52 -52.82
N GLN A 3 -71.68 42.67 -51.88
CA GLN A 3 -70.98 43.76 -51.24
C GLN A 3 -69.86 43.14 -50.36
N HIS A 4 -68.78 43.74 -50.29
CA HIS A 4 -67.79 43.89 -49.24
C HIS A 4 -68.00 43.15 -47.93
N GLY A 5 -66.95 42.40 -47.44
CA GLY A 5 -66.73 42.03 -46.10
C GLY A 5 -65.22 41.93 -45.82
N LYS A 6 -64.65 42.97 -45.23
CA LYS A 6 -63.28 43.03 -44.73
C LYS A 6 -63.21 42.22 -43.46
N GLY A 7 -62.40 41.18 -43.40
CA GLY A 7 -62.05 40.40 -42.18
C GLY A 7 -60.56 40.56 -41.88
N PHE A 8 -60.24 41.10 -40.70
CA PHE A 8 -58.91 41.37 -40.14
C PHE A 8 -58.06 40.06 -40.05
N PRO A 9 -56.74 40.16 -40.26
CA PRO A 9 -55.88 38.99 -39.98
C PRO A 9 -55.73 38.79 -38.46
N SER A 10 -55.97 37.58 -38.02
CA SER A 10 -55.76 37.11 -36.66
C SER A 10 -54.26 37.12 -36.32
N PRO A 11 -53.84 37.73 -35.18
CA PRO A 11 -52.43 37.84 -34.81
C PRO A 11 -52.04 36.71 -33.85
N TYR A 12 -52.08 35.47 -34.27
CA TYR A 12 -51.52 34.37 -33.48
C TYR A 12 -51.00 33.24 -34.40
N CYS A 13 -49.93 33.56 -35.19
CA CYS A 13 -48.99 32.53 -35.60
C CYS A 13 -47.86 32.50 -34.54
N TYR A 14 -48.05 31.80 -33.45
CA TYR A 14 -46.94 31.34 -32.64
C TYR A 14 -46.18 30.32 -33.48
N VAL A 15 -45.05 30.74 -34.03
CA VAL A 15 -44.01 29.82 -34.52
C VAL A 15 -43.41 29.19 -33.28
N ASN A 16 -43.81 28.01 -33.00
CA ASN A 16 -43.18 27.14 -32.02
C ASN A 16 -41.86 26.67 -32.65
N GLU A 17 -40.79 27.48 -32.49
CA GLU A 17 -39.46 27.01 -32.69
C GLU A 17 -39.16 26.00 -31.56
N TYR A 18 -39.61 24.78 -31.78
CA TYR A 18 -38.99 23.65 -31.13
C TYR A 18 -37.55 23.61 -31.69
N GLN A 19 -36.60 24.11 -30.94
CA GLN A 19 -35.20 23.69 -31.08
C GLN A 19 -35.21 22.18 -30.87
N GLU A 20 -35.26 21.42 -31.95
CA GLU A 20 -34.79 20.03 -31.94
C GLU A 20 -33.31 20.09 -31.50
N VAL A 21 -33.09 19.93 -30.20
CA VAL A 21 -31.78 19.57 -29.67
C VAL A 21 -31.44 18.21 -30.31
N THR A 22 -30.68 18.28 -31.40
CA THR A 22 -30.17 17.10 -32.09
C THR A 22 -29.26 16.38 -31.08
N ARG A 23 -29.83 15.40 -30.36
CA ARG A 23 -29.03 14.49 -29.55
C ARG A 23 -28.01 13.86 -30.49
N MET A 24 -26.73 14.16 -30.29
CA MET A 24 -25.67 13.54 -31.05
C MET A 24 -25.73 12.02 -30.76
N ALA A 25 -25.86 11.23 -31.82
CA ALA A 25 -25.93 9.77 -31.68
C ALA A 25 -24.57 9.28 -31.15
N VAL A 26 -24.57 8.66 -29.96
CA VAL A 26 -23.38 8.05 -29.37
C VAL A 26 -22.88 6.95 -30.31
N THR A 27 -21.71 7.16 -30.91
CA THR A 27 -21.08 6.22 -31.83
C THR A 27 -20.17 5.21 -31.10
N ALA A 28 -19.95 4.05 -31.71
CA ALA A 28 -18.99 3.07 -31.17
C ALA A 28 -17.55 3.64 -31.11
N ALA A 29 -17.20 4.54 -32.01
CA ALA A 29 -15.90 5.22 -32.00
C ALA A 29 -15.73 6.12 -30.76
N MET A 30 -16.73 6.93 -30.42
CA MET A 30 -16.72 7.78 -29.22
C MET A 30 -16.62 6.94 -27.94
N VAL A 31 -17.35 5.80 -27.87
CA VAL A 31 -17.27 4.89 -26.74
C VAL A 31 -15.87 4.29 -26.59
N LYS A 32 -15.24 3.93 -27.72
CA LYS A 32 -13.86 3.41 -27.73
C LYS A 32 -12.87 4.48 -27.28
N GLU A 33 -12.97 5.68 -27.80
CA GLU A 33 -12.13 6.80 -27.45
C GLU A 33 -12.22 7.16 -25.96
N LEU A 34 -13.45 7.31 -25.44
CA LEU A 34 -13.66 7.58 -24.01
C LEU A 34 -13.10 6.46 -23.11
N ARG A 35 -13.20 5.21 -23.56
CA ARG A 35 -12.62 4.07 -22.85
C ARG A 35 -11.10 4.09 -22.87
N GLU A 36 -10.47 4.46 -23.98
CA GLU A 36 -9.02 4.61 -24.08
C GLU A 36 -8.51 5.74 -23.19
N MET A 37 -9.24 6.84 -23.08
CA MET A 37 -8.91 7.98 -22.22
C MET A 37 -9.08 7.68 -20.74
N THR A 38 -10.12 6.96 -20.34
CA THR A 38 -10.52 6.83 -18.93
C THR A 38 -10.27 5.44 -18.32
N GLY A 39 -10.00 4.43 -19.15
CA GLY A 39 -9.90 3.03 -18.72
C GLY A 39 -11.22 2.41 -18.23
N ALA A 40 -12.33 3.17 -18.20
CA ALA A 40 -13.62 2.73 -17.70
C ALA A 40 -14.25 1.61 -18.56
N GLY A 41 -15.24 0.90 -18.01
CA GLY A 41 -15.97 -0.15 -18.72
C GLY A 41 -16.74 0.37 -19.95
N MET A 42 -16.81 -0.42 -21.03
CA MET A 42 -17.47 -0.02 -22.28
C MET A 42 -18.92 0.44 -22.06
N MET A 43 -19.67 -0.25 -21.18
CA MET A 43 -21.06 0.09 -20.88
C MET A 43 -21.19 1.39 -20.07
N ASP A 44 -20.21 1.66 -19.19
CA ASP A 44 -20.14 2.90 -18.43
C ASP A 44 -19.82 4.08 -19.32
N CYS A 45 -18.86 3.93 -20.24
CA CYS A 45 -18.54 4.96 -21.26
C CYS A 45 -19.77 5.25 -22.16
N LYS A 46 -20.46 4.20 -22.63
CA LYS A 46 -21.68 4.38 -23.43
C LYS A 46 -22.76 5.13 -22.66
N LYS A 47 -22.96 4.80 -21.38
CA LYS A 47 -23.92 5.47 -20.52
C LYS A 47 -23.52 6.92 -20.26
N ALA A 48 -22.25 7.18 -19.96
CA ALA A 48 -21.75 8.54 -19.74
C ALA A 48 -21.98 9.44 -20.96
N LEU A 49 -21.63 8.96 -22.16
CA LEU A 49 -21.88 9.70 -23.41
C LEU A 49 -23.36 9.93 -23.68
N ALA A 50 -24.23 8.97 -23.34
CA ALA A 50 -25.67 9.14 -23.49
C ALA A 50 -26.27 10.18 -22.54
N GLU A 51 -25.77 10.25 -21.29
CA GLU A 51 -26.19 11.24 -20.28
C GLU A 51 -25.62 12.65 -20.54
N THR A 52 -24.57 12.74 -21.32
CA THR A 52 -23.89 14.03 -21.65
C THR A 52 -24.07 14.45 -23.12
N ASP A 53 -25.07 13.86 -23.81
CA ASP A 53 -25.38 14.16 -25.22
C ASP A 53 -24.19 14.05 -26.17
N GLY A 54 -23.22 13.14 -25.87
CA GLY A 54 -22.01 12.92 -26.67
C GLY A 54 -20.86 13.86 -26.37
N ASP A 55 -20.96 14.72 -25.37
CA ASP A 55 -19.90 15.61 -24.93
C ASP A 55 -18.82 14.80 -24.17
N MET A 56 -17.62 14.70 -24.75
CA MET A 56 -16.52 13.88 -24.23
C MET A 56 -16.03 14.38 -22.88
N ASP A 57 -15.86 15.70 -22.71
CA ASP A 57 -15.33 16.27 -21.47
C ASP A 57 -16.32 16.09 -20.32
N LYS A 58 -17.61 16.36 -20.56
CA LYS A 58 -18.66 16.08 -19.57
C LYS A 58 -18.82 14.59 -19.28
N ALA A 59 -18.60 13.72 -20.26
CA ALA A 59 -18.62 12.28 -20.04
C ALA A 59 -17.47 11.81 -19.13
N VAL A 60 -16.28 12.40 -19.23
CA VAL A 60 -15.17 12.18 -18.31
C VAL A 60 -15.55 12.62 -16.90
N GLU A 61 -16.12 13.84 -16.73
CA GLU A 61 -16.58 14.32 -15.42
C GLU A 61 -17.67 13.42 -14.83
N PHE A 62 -18.64 13.03 -15.62
CA PHE A 62 -19.69 12.10 -15.20
C PHE A 62 -19.13 10.75 -14.72
N LEU A 63 -18.11 10.20 -15.42
CA LEU A 63 -17.44 8.98 -14.99
C LEU A 63 -16.67 9.16 -13.70
N ARG A 64 -16.03 10.32 -13.48
CA ARG A 64 -15.37 10.66 -12.21
C ARG A 64 -16.36 10.70 -11.04
N GLU A 65 -17.45 11.45 -11.18
CA GLU A 65 -18.50 11.52 -10.15
C GLU A 65 -19.07 10.15 -9.82
N LYS A 66 -19.34 9.35 -10.84
CA LYS A 66 -19.82 7.98 -10.68
C LYS A 66 -18.79 7.07 -10.01
N GLY A 67 -17.51 7.26 -10.32
CA GLY A 67 -16.38 6.58 -9.70
C GLY A 67 -16.29 6.88 -8.20
N LEU A 68 -16.36 8.13 -7.81
CA LEU A 68 -16.39 8.57 -6.40
C LEU A 68 -17.57 7.93 -5.64
N ALA A 69 -18.78 7.97 -6.21
CA ALA A 69 -19.95 7.34 -5.60
C ALA A 69 -19.83 5.81 -5.51
N GLY A 70 -19.20 5.18 -6.49
CA GLY A 70 -18.90 3.76 -6.52
C GLY A 70 -17.87 3.34 -5.49
N ALA A 71 -16.80 4.13 -5.31
CA ALA A 71 -15.77 3.94 -4.30
C ALA A 71 -16.36 4.07 -2.88
N ALA A 72 -17.16 5.11 -2.64
CA ALA A 72 -17.84 5.32 -1.35
C ALA A 72 -18.72 4.12 -0.93
N LYS A 73 -19.44 3.50 -1.87
CA LYS A 73 -20.25 2.30 -1.61
C LYS A 73 -19.42 1.06 -1.24
N LYS A 74 -18.17 1.00 -1.68
CA LYS A 74 -17.27 -0.13 -1.41
C LYS A 74 -16.38 0.09 -0.20
N ALA A 75 -16.23 1.33 0.29
CA ALA A 75 -15.29 1.71 1.34
C ALA A 75 -15.40 0.89 2.65
N GLY A 76 -16.59 0.36 2.95
CA GLY A 76 -16.82 -0.50 4.11
C GLY A 76 -16.45 -1.98 3.93
N ARG A 77 -15.98 -2.40 2.74
CA ARG A 77 -15.58 -3.79 2.50
C ARG A 77 -14.15 -4.02 3.00
N ILE A 78 -13.91 -5.20 3.57
CA ILE A 78 -12.57 -5.58 4.05
C ILE A 78 -11.62 -5.70 2.85
N ALA A 79 -10.52 -4.94 2.89
CA ALA A 79 -9.44 -4.98 1.92
C ALA A 79 -8.14 -5.28 2.67
N ALA A 80 -7.86 -6.57 2.90
CA ALA A 80 -6.71 -7.06 3.66
C ALA A 80 -5.67 -7.79 2.78
N GLU A 81 -5.99 -8.00 1.51
CA GLU A 81 -5.04 -8.44 0.49
C GLU A 81 -4.37 -7.23 -0.18
N GLY A 82 -3.57 -7.43 -1.22
CA GLY A 82 -2.90 -6.35 -1.94
C GLY A 82 -1.40 -6.56 -2.06
N ILE A 83 -0.66 -5.46 -2.23
CA ILE A 83 0.78 -5.47 -2.48
C ILE A 83 1.47 -4.41 -1.62
N VAL A 84 2.66 -4.79 -1.12
CA VAL A 84 3.70 -3.87 -0.68
C VAL A 84 4.70 -3.73 -1.81
N ASP A 85 5.05 -2.49 -2.17
CA ASP A 85 6.09 -2.21 -3.16
C ASP A 85 7.10 -1.19 -2.62
N THR A 86 8.29 -1.15 -3.23
CA THR A 86 9.37 -0.24 -2.85
C THR A 86 9.92 0.45 -4.08
N LEU A 87 10.31 1.70 -3.92
CA LEU A 87 11.01 2.46 -4.96
C LEU A 87 12.20 3.19 -4.36
N VAL A 88 13.36 3.04 -5.00
CA VAL A 88 14.60 3.72 -4.63
C VAL A 88 14.87 4.83 -5.65
N SER A 89 15.31 5.99 -5.16
CA SER A 89 15.73 7.11 -6.02
C SER A 89 16.95 6.74 -6.87
N GLU A 90 17.16 7.44 -7.97
CA GLU A 90 18.27 7.18 -8.91
C GLU A 90 19.64 7.27 -8.25
N ASP A 91 19.81 8.15 -7.24
CA ASP A 91 21.04 8.31 -6.48
C ASP A 91 21.21 7.28 -5.35
N GLY A 92 20.22 6.40 -5.14
CA GLY A 92 20.21 5.38 -4.10
C GLY A 92 20.02 5.91 -2.68
N LYS A 93 19.89 7.22 -2.48
CA LYS A 93 19.89 7.86 -1.15
C LYS A 93 18.54 7.96 -0.49
N THR A 94 17.47 7.86 -1.26
CA THR A 94 16.10 7.91 -0.76
C THR A 94 15.32 6.73 -1.28
N ALA A 95 14.52 6.11 -0.43
CA ALA A 95 13.60 5.06 -0.84
C ALA A 95 12.27 5.19 -0.11
N VAL A 96 11.23 4.65 -0.75
CA VAL A 96 9.91 4.51 -0.14
C VAL A 96 9.47 3.06 -0.15
N VAL A 97 8.66 2.71 0.82
CA VAL A 97 7.84 1.50 0.86
C VAL A 97 6.39 1.92 0.97
N VAL A 98 5.53 1.35 0.14
CA VAL A 98 4.09 1.62 0.12
C VAL A 98 3.31 0.33 0.31
N GLU A 99 2.15 0.42 0.96
CA GLU A 99 1.18 -0.69 1.04
C GLU A 99 -0.14 -0.23 0.43
N VAL A 100 -0.57 -0.93 -0.63
CA VAL A 100 -1.87 -0.73 -1.27
C VAL A 100 -2.67 -2.00 -1.14
N ASN A 101 -3.80 -1.92 -0.46
CA ASN A 101 -4.68 -3.05 -0.19
C ASN A 101 -5.80 -3.17 -1.23
N SER A 102 -6.27 -4.40 -1.43
CA SER A 102 -7.43 -4.82 -2.24
C SER A 102 -8.25 -5.87 -1.49
N GLU A 103 -9.45 -6.18 -1.98
CA GLU A 103 -10.32 -7.19 -1.35
C GLU A 103 -9.78 -8.61 -1.56
N THR A 104 -9.16 -8.89 -2.74
CA THR A 104 -8.74 -10.24 -3.13
C THR A 104 -7.28 -10.29 -3.58
N ASP A 105 -6.68 -11.48 -3.47
CA ASP A 105 -5.35 -11.77 -4.01
C ASP A 105 -5.34 -11.86 -5.55
N PHE A 106 -6.51 -12.05 -6.20
CA PHE A 106 -6.65 -11.98 -7.65
C PHE A 106 -6.34 -10.57 -8.16
N VAL A 107 -6.88 -9.54 -7.49
CA VAL A 107 -6.59 -8.14 -7.81
C VAL A 107 -5.12 -7.83 -7.56
N ALA A 108 -4.54 -8.33 -6.47
CA ALA A 108 -3.11 -8.17 -6.19
C ALA A 108 -2.21 -8.72 -7.33
N LYS A 109 -2.66 -9.73 -8.07
CA LYS A 109 -1.96 -10.30 -9.24
C LYS A 109 -2.31 -9.62 -10.56
N ASN A 110 -3.28 -8.70 -10.57
CA ASN A 110 -3.72 -7.99 -11.77
C ASN A 110 -2.68 -6.94 -12.20
N GLU A 111 -2.31 -6.94 -13.48
CA GLU A 111 -1.30 -6.05 -14.03
C GLU A 111 -1.66 -4.55 -13.88
N LYS A 112 -2.93 -4.18 -14.04
CA LYS A 112 -3.38 -2.79 -13.84
C LYS A 112 -3.20 -2.35 -12.39
N PHE A 113 -3.54 -3.22 -11.44
CA PHE A 113 -3.33 -2.94 -10.02
C PHE A 113 -1.84 -2.80 -9.69
N GLN A 114 -0.99 -3.70 -10.20
CA GLN A 114 0.46 -3.62 -10.00
C GLN A 114 1.06 -2.34 -10.60
N THR A 115 0.58 -1.92 -11.77
CA THR A 115 0.99 -0.64 -12.39
C THR A 115 0.58 0.53 -11.50
N TYR A 116 -0.65 0.55 -11.02
CA TYR A 116 -1.12 1.59 -10.11
C TYR A 116 -0.28 1.66 -8.82
N VAL A 117 0.05 0.51 -8.21
CA VAL A 117 0.90 0.47 -7.00
C VAL A 117 2.28 1.09 -7.26
N LYS A 118 2.87 0.85 -8.42
CA LYS A 118 4.14 1.48 -8.83
C LYS A 118 4.03 2.99 -8.97
N GLU A 119 2.92 3.49 -9.53
CA GLU A 119 2.68 4.93 -9.63
C GLU A 119 2.46 5.56 -8.25
N VAL A 120 1.77 4.86 -7.33
CA VAL A 120 1.67 5.27 -5.92
C VAL A 120 3.06 5.35 -5.26
N ALA A 121 3.96 4.40 -5.53
CA ALA A 121 5.33 4.45 -5.03
C ALA A 121 6.10 5.65 -5.60
N LYS A 122 5.94 5.99 -6.88
CA LYS A 122 6.53 7.19 -7.49
C LYS A 122 5.98 8.48 -6.89
N GLN A 123 4.68 8.54 -6.63
CA GLN A 123 4.04 9.65 -5.92
C GLN A 123 4.63 9.80 -4.53
N ALA A 124 4.70 8.72 -3.75
CA ALA A 124 5.22 8.72 -2.39
C ALA A 124 6.71 9.08 -2.33
N LEU A 125 7.52 8.71 -3.32
CA LEU A 125 8.94 9.09 -3.37
C LEU A 125 9.13 10.60 -3.49
N LYS A 126 8.26 11.28 -4.25
CA LYS A 126 8.30 12.73 -4.44
C LYS A 126 7.57 13.51 -3.33
N SER A 127 6.64 12.87 -2.63
CA SER A 127 5.81 13.48 -1.60
C SER A 127 6.63 13.92 -0.39
N ASP A 128 6.26 15.07 0.18
CA ASP A 128 6.72 15.55 1.50
C ASP A 128 5.54 15.60 2.50
N ALA A 129 4.45 14.88 2.21
CA ALA A 129 3.28 14.81 3.08
C ALA A 129 3.64 14.27 4.47
N ALA A 130 3.15 14.95 5.50
CA ALA A 130 3.43 14.58 6.89
C ALA A 130 2.59 13.37 7.35
N ASP A 131 1.46 13.12 6.71
CA ASP A 131 0.52 12.04 7.02
C ASP A 131 -0.25 11.58 5.77
N MET A 132 -1.06 10.55 5.95
CA MET A 132 -1.85 9.98 4.84
C MET A 132 -2.93 10.94 4.33
N ASP A 133 -3.52 11.78 5.18
CA ASP A 133 -4.56 12.72 4.74
C ASP A 133 -3.95 13.80 3.84
N ALA A 134 -2.79 14.33 4.21
CA ALA A 134 -2.03 15.26 3.37
C ALA A 134 -1.61 14.60 2.06
N PHE A 135 -1.12 13.36 2.09
CA PHE A 135 -0.75 12.60 0.90
C PHE A 135 -1.94 12.40 -0.05
N MET A 136 -3.08 12.01 0.47
CA MET A 136 -4.30 11.80 -0.34
C MET A 136 -4.83 13.09 -0.98
N ALA A 137 -4.52 14.25 -0.40
CA ALA A 137 -4.89 15.56 -0.94
C ALA A 137 -3.90 16.11 -1.99
N GLU A 138 -2.70 15.55 -2.11
CA GLU A 138 -1.72 15.95 -3.13
C GLU A 138 -2.26 15.76 -4.54
N LYS A 139 -1.75 16.56 -5.48
CA LYS A 139 -2.02 16.37 -6.91
C LYS A 139 -1.34 15.12 -7.42
N TRP A 140 -2.07 14.32 -8.19
CA TRP A 140 -1.53 13.12 -8.80
C TRP A 140 -0.45 13.45 -9.85
N ASN A 141 0.70 12.79 -9.80
CA ASN A 141 1.84 13.14 -10.65
C ASN A 141 1.55 13.01 -12.14
N ASP A 142 0.82 11.97 -12.54
CA ASP A 142 0.57 11.67 -13.95
C ASP A 142 -0.61 12.48 -14.51
N ASP A 143 -1.54 12.91 -13.65
CA ASP A 143 -2.65 13.81 -14.00
C ASP A 143 -2.89 14.84 -12.89
N PRO A 144 -2.25 16.03 -12.94
CA PRO A 144 -2.41 17.06 -11.92
C PRO A 144 -3.82 17.67 -11.82
N SER A 145 -4.74 17.30 -12.69
CA SER A 145 -6.16 17.66 -12.55
C SER A 145 -6.84 16.91 -11.42
N LEU A 146 -6.28 15.75 -11.04
CA LEU A 146 -6.76 14.88 -9.97
C LEU A 146 -5.94 15.04 -8.69
N THR A 147 -6.55 14.68 -7.58
CA THR A 147 -5.84 14.36 -6.34
C THR A 147 -5.52 12.85 -6.29
N VAL A 148 -4.63 12.43 -5.40
CA VAL A 148 -4.34 11.01 -5.12
C VAL A 148 -5.63 10.27 -4.73
N ALA A 149 -6.52 10.91 -3.94
CA ALA A 149 -7.81 10.34 -3.55
C ALA A 149 -8.76 10.14 -4.72
N GLU A 150 -8.81 11.09 -5.66
CA GLU A 150 -9.64 11.00 -6.85
C GLU A 150 -9.13 9.92 -7.80
N GLU A 151 -7.80 9.81 -7.98
CA GLU A 151 -7.21 8.72 -8.76
C GLU A 151 -7.48 7.36 -8.13
N LEU A 152 -7.33 7.19 -6.81
CA LEU A 152 -7.71 5.96 -6.12
C LEU A 152 -9.17 5.59 -6.41
N SER A 153 -10.08 6.56 -6.37
CA SER A 153 -11.51 6.34 -6.65
C SER A 153 -11.75 5.90 -8.10
N SER A 154 -10.99 6.46 -9.04
CA SER A 154 -11.00 6.05 -10.45
C SER A 154 -10.53 4.61 -10.61
N GLN A 155 -9.46 4.22 -9.94
CA GLN A 155 -8.95 2.84 -9.96
C GLN A 155 -9.93 1.84 -9.31
N ILE A 156 -10.60 2.22 -8.23
CA ILE A 156 -11.68 1.41 -7.61
C ILE A 156 -12.85 1.20 -8.59
N ALA A 157 -13.18 2.19 -9.40
CA ALA A 157 -14.21 2.06 -10.42
C ALA A 157 -13.79 1.13 -11.56
N ILE A 158 -12.53 1.22 -12.01
CA ILE A 158 -11.97 0.41 -13.11
C ILE A 158 -11.79 -1.05 -12.71
N ILE A 159 -11.22 -1.30 -11.53
CA ILE A 159 -10.87 -2.63 -11.02
C ILE A 159 -12.11 -3.34 -10.45
N GLY A 160 -13.00 -2.58 -9.81
CA GLY A 160 -14.27 -3.09 -9.30
C GLY A 160 -14.25 -3.55 -7.85
N GLU A 161 -13.12 -3.51 -7.17
CA GLU A 161 -12.95 -3.85 -5.75
C GLU A 161 -12.70 -2.61 -4.89
N ASN A 162 -12.93 -2.72 -3.57
CA ASN A 162 -12.42 -1.75 -2.61
C ASN A 162 -10.91 -1.79 -2.58
N MET A 163 -10.29 -0.61 -2.61
CA MET A 163 -8.84 -0.45 -2.55
C MET A 163 -8.49 0.66 -1.58
N LYS A 164 -7.32 0.58 -0.97
CA LYS A 164 -6.83 1.58 -0.04
C LYS A 164 -5.32 1.74 -0.16
N ILE A 165 -4.82 2.96 -0.38
CA ILE A 165 -3.44 3.28 -0.08
C ILE A 165 -3.35 3.39 1.44
N ARG A 166 -2.84 2.35 2.08
CA ARG A 166 -2.92 2.20 3.53
C ARG A 166 -1.88 3.03 4.25
N ARG A 167 -0.65 2.92 3.81
CA ARG A 167 0.51 3.56 4.43
C ARG A 167 1.68 3.61 3.46
N PHE A 168 2.57 4.54 3.69
CA PHE A 168 3.90 4.56 3.12
C PHE A 168 4.92 5.02 4.17
N ASN A 169 6.19 4.74 3.91
CA ASN A 169 7.29 5.28 4.69
C ASN A 169 8.44 5.64 3.74
N LYS A 170 9.02 6.81 3.95
CA LYS A 170 10.15 7.34 3.19
C LYS A 170 11.38 7.36 4.08
N VAL A 171 12.48 6.80 3.59
CA VAL A 171 13.77 6.74 4.28
C VAL A 171 14.80 7.44 3.42
N SER A 172 15.63 8.29 4.03
CA SER A 172 16.72 8.98 3.35
C SER A 172 18.02 8.82 4.13
N GLU A 173 19.11 8.47 3.41
CA GLU A 173 20.45 8.32 3.95
C GLU A 173 21.48 9.09 3.09
N PRO A 174 21.83 10.33 3.47
CA PRO A 174 22.74 11.15 2.69
C PRO A 174 24.19 10.65 2.70
N ASN A 175 24.60 9.93 3.76
CA ASN A 175 25.97 9.44 3.97
C ASN A 175 26.12 7.95 3.64
N GLY A 176 25.29 7.46 2.72
CA GLY A 176 25.29 6.05 2.34
C GLY A 176 24.21 5.80 1.30
N PHE A 177 23.38 4.80 1.54
CA PHE A 177 22.27 4.45 0.65
C PHE A 177 21.15 3.73 1.40
N VAL A 178 19.98 3.65 0.77
CA VAL A 178 18.85 2.85 1.26
C VAL A 178 18.72 1.60 0.38
N ALA A 179 18.87 0.44 0.97
CA ALA A 179 18.59 -0.84 0.29
C ALA A 179 17.11 -1.19 0.39
N SER A 180 16.58 -1.82 -0.67
CA SER A 180 15.21 -2.31 -0.70
C SER A 180 15.14 -3.79 -1.04
N TYR A 181 14.11 -4.47 -0.54
CA TYR A 181 13.84 -5.87 -0.85
C TYR A 181 12.34 -6.16 -0.83
N ILE A 182 11.86 -6.81 -1.88
CA ILE A 182 10.49 -7.32 -1.98
C ILE A 182 10.51 -8.83 -1.90
N HIS A 183 9.71 -9.38 -0.99
CA HIS A 183 9.57 -10.82 -0.78
C HIS A 183 8.19 -11.31 -1.20
N ALA A 184 8.13 -12.58 -1.70
CA ALA A 184 6.91 -13.28 -2.07
C ALA A 184 5.96 -12.47 -2.96
N GLY A 185 6.52 -11.78 -3.99
CA GLY A 185 5.71 -11.06 -4.98
C GLY A 185 4.92 -9.88 -4.41
N GLY A 186 5.49 -9.16 -3.43
CA GLY A 186 4.84 -7.99 -2.83
C GLY A 186 4.08 -8.28 -1.53
N LYS A 187 4.26 -9.46 -0.94
CA LYS A 187 3.68 -9.75 0.39
C LYS A 187 4.44 -9.05 1.51
N ILE A 188 5.76 -8.88 1.37
CA ILE A 188 6.60 -8.17 2.33
C ILE A 188 7.52 -7.22 1.56
N GLY A 189 7.62 -5.98 2.01
CA GLY A 189 8.59 -5.00 1.54
C GLY A 189 9.45 -4.51 2.70
N VAL A 190 10.75 -4.36 2.43
CA VAL A 190 11.74 -3.94 3.43
C VAL A 190 12.61 -2.83 2.86
N LEU A 191 12.85 -1.80 3.66
CA LEU A 191 13.90 -0.81 3.45
C LEU A 191 14.93 -0.95 4.55
N VAL A 192 16.21 -0.82 4.21
CA VAL A 192 17.32 -0.81 5.15
C VAL A 192 18.16 0.45 4.95
N ASP A 193 18.26 1.24 5.98
CA ASP A 193 19.06 2.47 6.05
C ASP A 193 20.51 2.10 6.38
N VAL A 194 21.41 2.32 5.40
CA VAL A 194 22.83 1.91 5.49
C VAL A 194 23.72 3.13 5.38
N GLU A 195 24.27 3.55 6.51
CA GLU A 195 25.33 4.56 6.54
C GLU A 195 26.68 3.89 6.23
N THR A 196 27.41 4.40 5.23
CA THR A 196 28.71 3.85 4.82
C THR A 196 29.54 4.86 4.03
N ASP A 197 30.86 4.79 4.19
CA ASP A 197 31.84 5.56 3.40
C ASP A 197 32.27 4.84 2.10
N VAL A 198 31.82 3.59 1.90
CA VAL A 198 32.11 2.79 0.70
C VAL A 198 30.83 2.17 0.14
N VAL A 199 30.51 2.48 -1.11
CA VAL A 199 29.38 1.91 -1.84
C VAL A 199 29.93 1.07 -2.99
N ASN A 200 29.79 -0.26 -2.88
CA ASN A 200 30.17 -1.22 -3.90
C ASN A 200 29.24 -2.45 -3.89
N ASP A 201 29.42 -3.36 -4.83
CA ASP A 201 28.55 -4.55 -4.99
C ASP A 201 28.51 -5.41 -3.72
N ALA A 202 29.65 -5.58 -3.01
CA ALA A 202 29.70 -6.38 -1.78
C ALA A 202 28.88 -5.76 -0.64
N VAL A 203 28.92 -4.43 -0.51
CA VAL A 203 28.12 -3.69 0.48
C VAL A 203 26.65 -3.70 0.12
N HIS A 204 26.31 -3.57 -1.17
CA HIS A 204 24.92 -3.73 -1.63
C HIS A 204 24.38 -5.15 -1.40
N GLU A 205 25.19 -6.18 -1.67
CA GLU A 205 24.82 -7.57 -1.40
C GLU A 205 24.58 -7.80 0.10
N MET A 206 25.48 -7.29 0.95
CA MET A 206 25.30 -7.34 2.42
C MET A 206 23.98 -6.70 2.83
N ALA A 207 23.67 -5.49 2.37
CA ALA A 207 22.44 -4.78 2.71
C ALA A 207 21.18 -5.55 2.25
N LYS A 208 21.23 -6.15 1.03
CA LYS A 208 20.17 -7.04 0.53
C LYS A 208 20.01 -8.28 1.41
N ASN A 209 21.08 -8.90 1.87
CA ASN A 209 21.03 -10.04 2.77
C ASN A 209 20.42 -9.67 4.12
N VAL A 210 20.75 -8.48 4.66
CA VAL A 210 20.11 -7.93 5.88
C VAL A 210 18.62 -7.69 5.65
N ALA A 211 18.23 -7.14 4.50
CA ALA A 211 16.81 -6.96 4.16
C ALA A 211 16.06 -8.30 4.08
N MET A 212 16.69 -9.35 3.55
CA MET A 212 16.13 -10.71 3.52
C MET A 212 15.98 -11.28 4.94
N GLN A 213 16.95 -11.04 5.82
CA GLN A 213 16.88 -11.40 7.24
C GLN A 213 15.65 -10.76 7.91
N ILE A 214 15.46 -9.45 7.71
CA ILE A 214 14.33 -8.68 8.25
C ILE A 214 12.99 -9.24 7.74
N ALA A 215 12.91 -9.55 6.44
CA ALA A 215 11.71 -10.14 5.86
C ALA A 215 11.37 -11.49 6.50
N ALA A 216 12.38 -12.33 6.75
CA ALA A 216 12.22 -13.69 7.26
C ALA A 216 11.95 -13.75 8.77
N LEU A 217 12.70 -13.01 9.57
CA LEU A 217 12.67 -13.15 11.04
C LEU A 217 11.93 -12.01 11.77
N LYS A 218 11.43 -11.01 11.03
CA LYS A 218 10.55 -9.95 11.56
C LYS A 218 11.08 -9.32 12.85
N PRO A 219 12.31 -8.80 12.92
CA PRO A 219 12.79 -8.09 14.10
C PRO A 219 11.89 -6.90 14.41
N ALA A 220 11.80 -6.54 15.69
CA ALA A 220 11.04 -5.36 16.14
C ALA A 220 11.92 -4.11 16.23
N PHE A 221 13.21 -4.29 16.51
CA PHE A 221 14.19 -3.22 16.74
C PHE A 221 15.46 -3.47 15.92
N THR A 222 16.20 -2.39 15.62
CA THR A 222 17.49 -2.55 14.96
C THR A 222 18.54 -3.10 15.93
N ASN A 223 18.56 -2.58 17.15
CA ASN A 223 19.50 -2.96 18.21
C ASN A 223 18.88 -2.79 19.60
N GLU A 224 19.57 -3.27 20.66
CA GLU A 224 19.09 -3.20 22.05
C GLU A 224 18.89 -1.75 22.56
N ALA A 225 19.60 -0.75 22.00
CA ALA A 225 19.47 0.64 22.44
C ALA A 225 18.12 1.28 22.04
N GLU A 226 17.42 0.72 21.07
CA GLU A 226 16.08 1.15 20.66
C GLU A 226 14.98 0.59 21.58
N VAL A 227 15.30 -0.42 22.39
CA VAL A 227 14.31 -1.09 23.26
C VAL A 227 14.04 -0.22 24.48
N SER A 228 12.80 0.23 24.65
CA SER A 228 12.41 1.05 25.78
C SER A 228 12.43 0.26 27.09
N GLN A 229 12.68 0.95 28.22
CA GLN A 229 12.57 0.33 29.54
C GLN A 229 11.13 -0.16 29.82
N GLU A 230 10.13 0.54 29.31
CA GLU A 230 8.72 0.16 29.41
C GLU A 230 8.45 -1.19 28.74
N TYR A 231 8.99 -1.42 27.55
CA TYR A 231 8.92 -2.70 26.86
C TYR A 231 9.56 -3.81 27.72
N ILE A 232 10.78 -3.58 28.23
CA ILE A 232 11.50 -4.57 29.06
C ILE A 232 10.72 -4.90 30.34
N GLU A 233 10.14 -3.91 31.02
CA GLU A 233 9.36 -4.15 32.23
C GLU A 233 8.06 -4.90 31.95
N HIS A 234 7.38 -4.56 30.85
CA HIS A 234 6.18 -5.26 30.41
C HIS A 234 6.47 -6.75 30.13
N GLU A 235 7.54 -7.05 29.39
CA GLU A 235 7.93 -8.45 29.13
C GLU A 235 8.33 -9.19 30.41
N LYS A 236 9.01 -8.52 31.36
CA LYS A 236 9.28 -9.11 32.67
C LYS A 236 8.00 -9.46 33.44
N GLU A 237 6.97 -8.63 33.39
CA GLU A 237 5.67 -8.92 34.01
C GLU A 237 5.02 -10.15 33.39
N ILE A 238 5.02 -10.24 32.05
CA ILE A 238 4.52 -11.42 31.33
C ILE A 238 5.28 -12.68 31.75
N LEU A 239 6.61 -12.62 31.80
CA LEU A 239 7.46 -13.75 32.20
C LEU A 239 7.24 -14.15 33.66
N ARG A 240 7.03 -13.19 34.59
CA ARG A 240 6.65 -13.47 35.97
C ARG A 240 5.35 -14.26 36.04
N ALA A 241 4.32 -13.77 35.33
CA ALA A 241 3.04 -14.45 35.27
C ALA A 241 3.16 -15.89 34.69
N GLN A 242 3.97 -16.07 33.64
CA GLN A 242 4.23 -17.38 33.06
C GLN A 242 4.91 -18.34 34.08
N ILE A 243 5.92 -17.86 34.82
CA ILE A 243 6.62 -18.63 35.83
C ILE A 243 5.68 -19.01 36.99
N GLU A 244 4.81 -18.11 37.43
CA GLU A 244 3.84 -18.36 38.51
C GLU A 244 2.75 -19.35 38.08
N ASN A 245 2.39 -19.39 36.81
CA ASN A 245 1.41 -20.32 36.24
C ASN A 245 1.98 -21.74 35.97
N ASP A 246 3.31 -21.90 35.97
CA ASP A 246 3.96 -23.23 35.84
C ASP A 246 4.25 -23.81 37.23
N PRO A 247 3.58 -24.92 37.67
CA PRO A 247 3.80 -25.49 39.01
C PRO A 247 5.24 -25.88 39.35
N LYS A 248 6.04 -26.23 38.32
CA LYS A 248 7.47 -26.58 38.49
C LYS A 248 8.34 -25.36 38.68
N GLU A 249 8.01 -24.26 38.03
CA GLU A 249 8.76 -23.01 38.11
C GLU A 249 8.30 -22.17 39.31
N ALA A 250 7.02 -22.14 39.60
CA ALA A 250 6.43 -21.44 40.74
C ALA A 250 7.01 -21.90 42.09
N SER A 251 7.39 -23.16 42.22
CA SER A 251 7.99 -23.72 43.46
C SER A 251 9.45 -23.30 43.70
N LYS A 252 10.10 -22.64 42.72
CA LYS A 252 11.52 -22.24 42.85
C LYS A 252 11.68 -21.01 43.75
N PRO A 253 12.82 -20.86 44.43
CA PRO A 253 13.14 -19.64 45.21
C PRO A 253 13.10 -18.39 44.34
N ASP A 254 12.69 -17.24 44.91
CA ASP A 254 12.53 -15.95 44.17
C ASP A 254 13.79 -15.51 43.44
N LYS A 255 14.98 -15.73 44.06
CA LYS A 255 16.26 -15.42 43.39
C LYS A 255 16.50 -16.24 42.12
N VAL A 256 16.00 -17.49 42.08
CA VAL A 256 16.10 -18.36 40.90
C VAL A 256 15.11 -17.88 39.85
N LYS A 257 13.88 -17.53 40.24
CA LYS A 257 12.87 -16.98 39.33
C LYS A 257 13.37 -15.69 38.66
N GLU A 258 13.98 -14.76 39.45
CA GLU A 258 14.55 -13.54 38.89
C GLU A 258 15.68 -13.83 37.89
N GLY A 259 16.57 -14.77 38.20
CA GLY A 259 17.61 -15.24 37.27
C GLY A 259 17.04 -15.84 35.98
N MET A 260 15.91 -16.54 36.07
CA MET A 260 15.21 -17.09 34.91
C MET A 260 14.61 -15.97 34.03
N ILE A 261 13.99 -14.96 34.66
CA ILE A 261 13.42 -13.81 33.96
C ILE A 261 14.53 -13.08 33.19
N GLN A 262 15.63 -12.76 33.84
CA GLN A 262 16.78 -12.09 33.20
C GLN A 262 17.33 -12.91 32.04
N GLY A 263 17.43 -14.23 32.19
CA GLY A 263 17.89 -15.12 31.12
C GLY A 263 16.94 -15.15 29.92
N ARG A 264 15.62 -15.15 30.18
CA ARG A 264 14.60 -15.14 29.13
C ARG A 264 14.54 -13.80 28.40
N ILE A 265 14.57 -12.67 29.11
CA ILE A 265 14.67 -11.32 28.52
C ILE A 265 15.90 -11.22 27.61
N LYS A 266 17.08 -11.67 28.10
CA LYS A 266 18.28 -11.63 27.25
C LYS A 266 18.16 -12.49 26.00
N LYS A 267 17.44 -13.60 26.07
CA LYS A 267 17.18 -14.43 24.89
C LYS A 267 16.21 -13.74 23.93
N GLU A 268 15.15 -13.17 24.46
CA GLU A 268 14.15 -12.43 23.69
C GLU A 268 14.75 -11.23 22.95
N LEU A 269 15.56 -10.40 23.63
CA LEU A 269 16.25 -9.29 23.00
C LEU A 269 17.09 -9.74 21.78
N LYS A 270 17.73 -10.92 21.88
CA LYS A 270 18.45 -11.48 20.73
C LYS A 270 17.54 -11.93 19.58
N GLU A 271 16.28 -12.20 19.85
CA GLU A 271 15.32 -12.61 18.83
C GLU A 271 14.65 -11.38 18.19
N VAL A 272 14.38 -10.33 18.98
CA VAL A 272 13.67 -9.13 18.49
C VAL A 272 14.59 -8.02 17.97
N CYS A 273 15.89 -7.98 18.34
CA CYS A 273 16.86 -7.02 17.84
C CYS A 273 17.60 -7.57 16.61
N LEU A 274 17.45 -6.91 15.47
CA LEU A 274 18.02 -7.34 14.19
C LEU A 274 19.51 -7.70 14.28
N LEU A 275 20.32 -6.81 14.85
CA LEU A 275 21.77 -6.96 14.86
C LEU A 275 22.25 -8.12 15.75
N ASP A 276 21.43 -8.51 16.74
CA ASP A 276 21.71 -9.61 17.67
C ASP A 276 21.16 -10.96 17.19
N GLN A 277 20.26 -10.95 16.22
CA GLN A 277 19.74 -12.20 15.62
C GLN A 277 20.87 -13.01 15.01
N VAL A 278 20.73 -14.34 15.04
CA VAL A 278 21.58 -15.22 14.26
C VAL A 278 21.29 -15.01 12.78
N TYR A 279 22.32 -14.75 11.99
CA TYR A 279 22.20 -14.52 10.55
C TYR A 279 21.73 -15.82 9.86
N VAL A 280 20.64 -15.74 9.09
CA VAL A 280 20.00 -16.93 8.48
C VAL A 280 20.89 -17.69 7.51
N LYS A 281 21.91 -17.02 6.93
CA LYS A 281 22.89 -17.64 6.03
C LYS A 281 24.23 -17.93 6.70
N ALA A 282 24.30 -17.86 8.06
CA ALA A 282 25.52 -18.17 8.79
C ALA A 282 25.92 -19.64 8.59
N GLU A 283 27.09 -19.90 8.06
CA GLU A 283 27.60 -21.25 7.83
C GLU A 283 27.79 -22.04 9.13
N ASP A 284 28.17 -21.35 10.23
CA ASP A 284 28.39 -21.90 11.56
C ASP A 284 27.10 -21.96 12.42
N GLY A 285 26.00 -21.39 11.91
CA GLY A 285 24.73 -21.26 12.63
C GLY A 285 24.79 -20.43 13.91
N LYS A 286 25.82 -19.58 14.07
CA LYS A 286 26.09 -18.77 15.28
C LYS A 286 26.41 -17.31 15.02
N GLN A 287 26.91 -16.98 13.82
CA GLN A 287 27.25 -15.62 13.45
C GLN A 287 26.03 -14.73 13.58
N SER A 288 26.13 -13.62 14.34
CA SER A 288 25.05 -12.62 14.38
C SER A 288 25.03 -11.75 13.11
N VAL A 289 23.92 -11.07 12.87
CA VAL A 289 23.81 -10.07 11.80
C VAL A 289 24.86 -8.99 11.96
N GLN A 290 25.10 -8.51 13.19
CA GLN A 290 26.16 -7.55 13.49
C GLN A 290 27.54 -8.07 13.06
N ALA A 291 27.90 -9.29 13.46
CA ALA A 291 29.17 -9.90 13.08
C ALA A 291 29.32 -10.10 11.57
N TYR A 292 28.21 -10.39 10.87
CA TYR A 292 28.17 -10.45 9.41
C TYR A 292 28.46 -9.08 8.78
N VAL A 293 27.76 -8.01 9.21
CA VAL A 293 28.00 -6.63 8.73
C VAL A 293 29.44 -6.20 8.99
N GLU A 294 29.99 -6.44 10.18
CA GLU A 294 31.37 -6.13 10.54
C GLU A 294 32.39 -6.89 9.68
N SER A 295 32.11 -8.15 9.34
CA SER A 295 32.97 -8.95 8.46
C SER A 295 33.08 -8.35 7.05
N VAL A 296 31.93 -7.89 6.50
CA VAL A 296 31.90 -7.23 5.20
C VAL A 296 32.58 -5.85 5.26
N ALA A 297 32.34 -5.09 6.32
CA ALA A 297 33.00 -3.81 6.55
C ALA A 297 34.52 -3.96 6.57
N LYS A 298 35.03 -4.92 7.32
CA LYS A 298 36.47 -5.22 7.41
C LYS A 298 37.06 -5.66 6.06
N ALA A 299 36.36 -6.52 5.34
CA ALA A 299 36.81 -7.02 4.04
C ALA A 299 36.91 -5.91 2.97
N ASN A 300 36.09 -4.87 3.08
CA ASN A 300 36.05 -3.75 2.14
C ASN A 300 36.76 -2.48 2.66
N GLY A 301 37.34 -2.51 3.86
CA GLY A 301 37.94 -1.34 4.48
C GLY A 301 36.96 -0.21 4.74
N ALA A 302 35.68 -0.56 4.92
CA ALA A 302 34.56 0.36 5.04
C ALA A 302 34.09 0.52 6.49
N LYS A 303 33.44 1.64 6.77
CA LYS A 303 32.64 1.82 7.98
C LYS A 303 31.17 1.62 7.57
N ILE A 304 30.52 0.63 8.14
CA ILE A 304 29.12 0.30 7.81
C ILE A 304 28.30 0.27 9.09
N THR A 305 27.19 0.99 9.07
CA THR A 305 26.22 1.04 10.17
C THR A 305 24.81 0.82 9.59
N ILE A 306 24.08 -0.15 10.10
CA ILE A 306 22.65 -0.28 9.86
C ILE A 306 21.96 0.64 10.88
N LYS A 307 21.38 1.74 10.41
CA LYS A 307 20.76 2.76 11.28
C LYS A 307 19.36 2.39 11.70
N LYS A 308 18.56 1.95 10.73
CA LYS A 308 17.18 1.52 10.94
C LYS A 308 16.70 0.69 9.76
N PHE A 309 15.54 0.10 9.92
CA PHE A 309 14.82 -0.54 8.84
C PHE A 309 13.33 -0.20 8.89
N VAL A 310 12.64 -0.41 7.78
CA VAL A 310 11.19 -0.38 7.69
C VAL A 310 10.75 -1.69 7.06
N ARG A 311 9.80 -2.37 7.67
CA ARG A 311 9.19 -3.59 7.15
C ARG A 311 7.69 -3.44 7.10
N PHE A 312 7.11 -3.62 5.91
CA PHE A 312 5.66 -3.74 5.75
C PHE A 312 5.31 -5.16 5.31
N GLU A 313 4.25 -5.68 5.85
CA GLU A 313 3.61 -6.91 5.41
C GLU A 313 2.17 -6.60 5.01
N THR A 314 1.75 -7.09 3.84
CA THR A 314 0.41 -6.85 3.31
C THR A 314 -0.65 -7.34 4.29
N GLY A 315 -1.57 -6.43 4.63
CA GLY A 315 -2.70 -6.75 5.51
C GLY A 315 -2.32 -6.98 6.98
N GLU A 316 -1.08 -6.66 7.39
CA GLU A 316 -0.64 -6.82 8.77
C GLU A 316 -1.53 -6.02 9.73
N GLY A 317 -2.09 -6.70 10.76
CA GLY A 317 -2.99 -6.08 11.75
C GLY A 317 -4.39 -5.74 11.22
N LEU A 318 -4.72 -6.06 9.98
CA LEU A 318 -6.09 -5.94 9.46
C LEU A 318 -6.90 -7.21 9.74
N GLU A 319 -8.19 -7.03 9.98
CA GLU A 319 -9.14 -8.14 10.02
C GLU A 319 -9.17 -8.82 8.65
N LYS A 320 -8.94 -10.13 8.62
CA LYS A 320 -9.05 -10.93 7.40
C LYS A 320 -10.45 -11.48 7.27
N LYS A 321 -10.97 -11.48 6.05
CA LYS A 321 -12.22 -12.15 5.74
C LYS A 321 -12.06 -13.65 6.03
N ASN A 322 -12.82 -14.16 7.00
CA ASN A 322 -12.90 -15.61 7.25
C ASN A 322 -13.70 -16.22 6.09
N GLU A 323 -13.01 -16.68 5.07
CA GLU A 323 -13.62 -17.48 4.00
C GLU A 323 -13.78 -18.91 4.51
N ASP A 324 -14.92 -19.19 5.14
CA ASP A 324 -15.37 -20.58 5.32
C ASP A 324 -15.89 -21.08 3.97
N PHE A 325 -14.94 -21.53 3.14
CA PHE A 325 -15.23 -22.04 1.80
C PHE A 325 -16.28 -23.17 1.84
N ALA A 326 -16.29 -23.99 2.91
CA ALA A 326 -17.28 -25.05 3.08
C ALA A 326 -18.69 -24.48 3.31
N ALA A 327 -18.81 -23.44 4.14
CA ALA A 327 -20.08 -22.74 4.37
C ALA A 327 -20.58 -22.00 3.13
N GLU A 328 -19.66 -21.41 2.34
CA GLU A 328 -20.01 -20.69 1.12
C GLU A 328 -20.50 -21.66 0.01
N VAL A 329 -19.82 -22.79 -0.15
CA VAL A 329 -20.24 -23.87 -1.06
C VAL A 329 -21.58 -24.47 -0.62
N ALA A 330 -21.77 -24.74 0.68
CA ALA A 330 -23.04 -25.24 1.22
C ALA A 330 -24.19 -24.25 0.93
N LYS A 331 -23.96 -22.95 1.11
CA LYS A 331 -24.93 -21.89 0.80
C LYS A 331 -25.26 -21.78 -0.68
N GLN A 332 -24.29 -22.00 -1.57
CA GLN A 332 -24.52 -22.04 -3.02
C GLN A 332 -25.21 -23.33 -3.48
N MET A 333 -25.00 -24.44 -2.80
CA MET A 333 -25.64 -25.72 -3.08
C MET A 333 -27.06 -25.84 -2.50
N GLY A 334 -27.54 -24.83 -1.78
CA GLY A 334 -28.90 -24.79 -1.23
C GLY A 334 -29.14 -25.74 -0.06
N ALA A 335 -28.07 -26.07 0.67
CA ALA A 335 -28.13 -26.92 1.87
C ALA A 335 -28.27 -26.07 3.14
#